data_a18699489568899f0887a3534d7736e3
#
_entry.id   a18699489568899f0887a3534d7736e3
#
_cell.length_a   1.000
_cell.length_b   1.000
_cell.length_c   1.000
_cell.angle_alpha   90.00
_cell.angle_beta   90.00
_cell.angle_gamma   90.00
#
_symmetry.space_group_name_H-M   'P 1'
#
loop_
_entity.id
_entity.type
_entity.pdbx_description
1 polymer ?
#
loop_
_entity_poly.entity_id
_entity_poly.type
_entity_poly.pdbx_seq_one_letter_code
_entity_poly.pdbx_strand_id
1 'polypeptide(L)'
;MKASEGGEEADISVVERKRDLTAGEYVQPEITSRSTAGRLVPEEGFNAARTSFGTVGLSVGLPLLMYGFGAYFSFLPGTEISALMLIYGFPISLIGFALKYAELLPLECESYEDAVNVRDDQSTAVLTQLRNDVTRYRYGDEQHLEEAMNIIFKFNRPGGLQKRQRPKLVGVSEQMVNGRYAIVLTMESPKITKEEWDGFMGKFSKFFGPNVDAVALEKSEGVAEIILISNGGDDLGGPGDDMEVLPPLMPGLPARYQKRGTA
;
A
#
# COMPACT_ATOMS: atom_id res chain seq x y z
N MET A 1 -54.63 30.28 -5.57
CA MET A 1 -54.23 29.21 -4.67
C MET A 1 -52.79 28.92 -4.95
N LYS A 2 -51.91 29.31 -4.05
CA LYS A 2 -50.44 29.14 -4.14
C LYS A 2 -50.11 27.80 -3.52
N ALA A 3 -49.41 26.95 -4.27
CA ALA A 3 -48.68 25.84 -3.72
C ALA A 3 -47.23 26.31 -3.57
N SER A 4 -46.74 26.31 -2.37
CA SER A 4 -45.34 26.58 -2.02
C SER A 4 -44.55 25.30 -2.11
N GLU A 5 -43.59 25.26 -2.99
CA GLU A 5 -42.51 24.28 -2.95
C GLU A 5 -41.49 24.75 -1.92
N GLY A 6 -41.39 24.00 -0.83
CA GLY A 6 -40.32 24.08 0.13
C GLY A 6 -39.28 23.03 -0.24
N GLY A 7 -38.26 23.43 -1.01
CA GLY A 7 -37.04 22.65 -1.13
C GLY A 7 -36.23 22.81 0.15
N GLU A 8 -36.14 21.75 0.91
CA GLU A 8 -35.26 21.63 2.08
C GLU A 8 -33.84 21.38 1.55
N GLU A 9 -33.07 22.47 1.39
CA GLU A 9 -31.63 22.39 1.23
C GLU A 9 -31.05 21.78 2.53
N ALA A 10 -30.59 20.57 2.44
CA ALA A 10 -29.79 19.96 3.49
C ALA A 10 -28.47 20.75 3.59
N ASP A 11 -28.41 21.61 4.58
CA ASP A 11 -27.23 22.32 5.02
C ASP A 11 -26.17 21.31 5.45
N ILE A 12 -25.25 20.97 4.53
CA ILE A 12 -24.07 20.18 4.85
C ILE A 12 -23.12 21.12 5.58
N SER A 13 -23.36 21.25 6.88
CA SER A 13 -22.40 21.89 7.76
C SER A 13 -21.14 21.04 7.81
N VAL A 14 -20.16 21.41 6.99
CA VAL A 14 -18.78 20.98 7.10
C VAL A 14 -18.30 21.35 8.49
N VAL A 15 -18.29 20.39 9.38
CA VAL A 15 -17.67 20.53 10.69
C VAL A 15 -16.17 20.59 10.45
N GLU A 16 -15.68 21.81 10.27
CA GLU A 16 -14.27 22.16 10.26
C GLU A 16 -13.69 21.88 11.64
N ARG A 17 -13.28 20.63 11.87
CA ARG A 17 -12.60 20.25 13.11
C ARG A 17 -11.15 20.69 13.00
N LYS A 18 -10.85 21.90 13.52
CA LYS A 18 -9.46 22.35 13.76
C LYS A 18 -8.71 21.24 14.50
N ARG A 19 -7.65 20.72 13.90
CA ARG A 19 -6.69 19.84 14.56
C ARG A 19 -5.87 20.68 15.52
N ASP A 20 -6.25 20.72 16.77
CA ASP A 20 -5.36 21.15 17.84
C ASP A 20 -4.28 20.07 18.02
N LEU A 21 -3.09 20.33 17.49
CA LEU A 21 -1.91 19.46 17.56
C LEU A 21 -1.22 19.47 18.93
N THR A 22 -1.89 19.95 19.97
CA THR A 22 -1.41 19.88 21.35
C THR A 22 -1.95 18.62 22.00
N ALA A 23 -1.09 17.59 22.17
CA ALA A 23 -1.20 16.46 23.12
C ALA A 23 -2.61 15.92 23.44
N GLY A 24 -3.54 15.98 22.49
CA GLY A 24 -4.91 15.47 22.61
C GLY A 24 -5.00 14.04 22.08
N GLU A 25 -5.78 13.25 22.75
CA GLU A 25 -6.23 11.94 22.32
C GLU A 25 -6.78 12.02 20.88
N TYR A 26 -6.25 11.17 19.97
CA TYR A 26 -6.72 11.12 18.57
C TYR A 26 -8.17 10.64 18.55
N VAL A 27 -9.07 11.49 18.07
CA VAL A 27 -10.48 11.14 17.90
C VAL A 27 -10.66 10.59 16.50
N GLN A 28 -11.02 9.32 16.40
CA GLN A 28 -11.31 8.68 15.11
C GLN A 28 -12.57 9.30 14.49
N PRO A 29 -12.60 9.59 13.18
CA PRO A 29 -13.81 10.03 12.51
C PRO A 29 -14.88 8.93 12.53
N GLU A 30 -16.12 9.32 12.71
CA GLU A 30 -17.25 8.43 12.65
C GLU A 30 -17.51 8.01 11.19
N ILE A 31 -17.68 6.71 10.97
CA ILE A 31 -18.05 6.17 9.66
C ILE A 31 -19.56 6.13 9.55
N THR A 32 -20.12 7.06 8.78
CA THR A 32 -21.57 7.14 8.51
C THR A 32 -21.99 6.39 7.26
N SER A 33 -21.11 6.30 6.27
CA SER A 33 -21.37 5.57 5.02
C SER A 33 -20.12 4.85 4.55
N ARG A 34 -20.33 3.64 4.02
CA ARG A 34 -19.25 2.82 3.42
C ARG A 34 -19.82 2.13 2.19
N SER A 35 -19.22 2.36 1.03
CA SER A 35 -19.61 1.70 -0.19
C SER A 35 -18.84 0.37 -0.33
N THR A 36 -19.51 -0.71 0.03
CA THR A 36 -19.03 -2.09 -0.17
C THR A 36 -19.92 -2.86 -1.15
N ALA A 37 -20.96 -2.21 -1.66
CA ALA A 37 -21.95 -2.81 -2.56
C ALA A 37 -21.71 -2.52 -4.05
N GLY A 38 -20.65 -1.77 -4.37
CA GLY A 38 -20.28 -1.43 -5.74
C GLY A 38 -19.76 -2.64 -6.51
N ARG A 39 -19.78 -2.54 -7.84
CA ARG A 39 -19.16 -3.52 -8.72
C ARG A 39 -17.65 -3.50 -8.48
N LEU A 40 -17.05 -4.66 -8.28
CA LEU A 40 -15.59 -4.80 -8.29
C LEU A 40 -15.08 -4.54 -9.71
N VAL A 41 -14.17 -3.59 -9.83
CA VAL A 41 -13.51 -3.25 -11.09
C VAL A 41 -12.23 -4.07 -11.16
N PRO A 42 -12.14 -5.04 -12.09
CA PRO A 42 -10.88 -5.74 -12.31
C PRO A 42 -9.84 -4.73 -12.81
N GLU A 43 -8.66 -4.80 -12.29
CA GLU A 43 -7.57 -3.95 -12.74
C GLU A 43 -7.11 -4.43 -14.12
N GLU A 44 -7.56 -3.74 -15.15
CA GLU A 44 -7.25 -4.08 -16.55
C GLU A 44 -5.87 -3.56 -16.94
N GLY A 45 -5.11 -4.41 -17.61
CA GLY A 45 -3.85 -4.05 -18.25
C GLY A 45 -2.65 -4.86 -17.77
N PHE A 46 -1.72 -5.06 -18.69
CA PHE A 46 -0.41 -5.64 -18.38
C PHE A 46 0.42 -4.64 -17.58
N ASN A 47 0.71 -4.99 -16.34
CA ASN A 47 1.60 -4.22 -15.49
C ASN A 47 2.87 -5.03 -15.22
N ALA A 48 4.02 -4.55 -15.70
CA ALA A 48 5.31 -5.20 -15.49
C ALA A 48 5.62 -5.37 -13.98
N ALA A 49 5.15 -4.48 -13.12
CA ALA A 49 5.31 -4.57 -11.67
C ALA A 49 4.57 -5.77 -11.04
N ARG A 50 3.57 -6.31 -11.76
CA ARG A 50 2.83 -7.52 -11.37
C ARG A 50 3.36 -8.79 -12.04
N THR A 51 4.53 -8.73 -12.65
CA THR A 51 5.18 -9.88 -13.27
C THR A 51 6.30 -10.37 -12.37
N SER A 52 6.30 -11.68 -12.09
CA SER A 52 7.38 -12.32 -11.34
C SER A 52 8.63 -12.45 -12.20
N PHE A 53 9.61 -11.57 -11.99
CA PHE A 53 10.89 -11.64 -12.70
C PHE A 53 11.67 -12.91 -12.35
N GLY A 54 11.52 -13.44 -11.13
CA GLY A 54 12.09 -14.74 -10.75
C GLY A 54 11.55 -15.88 -11.63
N THR A 55 10.23 -15.90 -11.87
CA THR A 55 9.59 -16.90 -12.73
C THR A 55 10.02 -16.72 -14.17
N VAL A 56 10.11 -15.49 -14.69
CA VAL A 56 10.60 -15.21 -16.06
C VAL A 56 12.05 -15.66 -16.21
N GLY A 57 12.93 -15.31 -15.27
CA GLY A 57 14.33 -15.74 -15.29
C GLY A 57 14.48 -17.26 -15.31
N LEU A 58 13.71 -17.97 -14.47
CA LEU A 58 13.73 -19.43 -14.44
C LEU A 58 13.16 -20.07 -15.71
N SER A 59 12.09 -19.51 -16.28
CA SER A 59 11.48 -20.04 -17.51
C SER A 59 12.39 -19.96 -18.73
N VAL A 60 13.32 -19.02 -18.74
CA VAL A 60 14.34 -18.87 -19.79
C VAL A 60 15.63 -19.62 -19.42
N GLY A 61 16.11 -19.42 -18.20
CA GLY A 61 17.40 -19.95 -17.76
C GLY A 61 17.46 -21.47 -17.65
N LEU A 62 16.43 -22.10 -17.05
CA LEU A 62 16.42 -23.55 -16.89
C LEU A 62 16.39 -24.33 -18.21
N PRO A 63 15.54 -23.99 -19.21
CA PRO A 63 15.60 -24.66 -20.52
C PRO A 63 16.95 -24.50 -21.21
N LEU A 64 17.53 -23.28 -21.16
CA LEU A 64 18.87 -23.06 -21.73
C LEU A 64 19.93 -23.94 -21.05
N LEU A 65 19.88 -23.98 -19.73
CA LEU A 65 20.81 -24.77 -18.93
C LEU A 65 20.63 -26.28 -19.18
N MET A 66 19.41 -26.78 -19.19
CA MET A 66 19.10 -28.18 -19.46
C MET A 66 19.51 -28.61 -20.87
N TYR A 67 19.18 -27.77 -21.86
CA TYR A 67 19.57 -28.03 -23.24
C TYR A 67 21.11 -27.99 -23.40
N GLY A 68 21.75 -26.98 -22.78
CA GLY A 68 23.22 -26.87 -22.81
C GLY A 68 23.92 -28.10 -22.24
N PHE A 69 23.47 -28.62 -21.11
CA PHE A 69 24.00 -29.89 -20.57
C PHE A 69 23.67 -31.08 -21.45
N GLY A 70 22.43 -31.18 -21.95
CA GLY A 70 22.05 -32.28 -22.88
C GLY A 70 22.88 -32.31 -24.12
N ALA A 71 23.17 -31.16 -24.71
CA ALA A 71 24.05 -31.06 -25.91
C ALA A 71 25.53 -31.29 -25.56
N TYR A 72 26.00 -30.80 -24.40
CA TYR A 72 27.38 -31.04 -23.95
C TYR A 72 27.68 -32.53 -23.76
N PHE A 73 26.78 -33.30 -23.19
CA PHE A 73 26.91 -34.75 -23.02
C PHE A 73 26.47 -35.56 -24.26
N SER A 74 26.21 -34.91 -25.39
CA SER A 74 25.78 -35.55 -26.63
C SER A 74 24.44 -36.28 -26.57
N PHE A 75 23.60 -36.01 -25.58
CA PHE A 75 22.22 -36.50 -25.53
C PHE A 75 21.30 -35.77 -26.50
N LEU A 76 21.65 -34.47 -26.82
CA LEU A 76 20.93 -33.63 -27.73
C LEU A 76 21.89 -33.15 -28.83
N PRO A 77 21.38 -32.81 -30.04
CA PRO A 77 22.20 -32.24 -31.10
C PRO A 77 22.66 -30.82 -30.72
N GLY A 78 23.75 -30.33 -31.31
CA GLY A 78 24.21 -28.95 -31.13
C GLY A 78 25.31 -28.77 -30.09
N THR A 79 26.26 -29.69 -30.02
CA THR A 79 27.46 -29.61 -29.16
C THR A 79 28.26 -28.32 -29.35
N GLU A 80 28.23 -27.73 -30.54
CA GLU A 80 28.95 -26.48 -30.86
C GLU A 80 28.39 -25.26 -30.10
N ILE A 81 27.09 -25.25 -29.84
CA ILE A 81 26.41 -24.14 -29.12
C ILE A 81 26.20 -24.43 -27.63
N SER A 82 26.54 -25.66 -27.20
CA SER A 82 26.31 -26.09 -25.78
C SER A 82 27.01 -25.17 -24.77
N ALA A 83 28.26 -24.80 -25.06
CA ALA A 83 29.04 -23.90 -24.20
C ALA A 83 28.37 -22.53 -24.06
N LEU A 84 27.84 -21.98 -25.15
CA LEU A 84 27.13 -20.71 -25.13
C LEU A 84 25.84 -20.78 -24.26
N MET A 85 25.09 -21.87 -24.42
CA MET A 85 23.87 -22.09 -23.63
C MET A 85 24.16 -22.27 -22.16
N LEU A 86 25.24 -22.93 -21.78
CA LEU A 86 25.66 -23.07 -20.39
C LEU A 86 26.15 -21.75 -19.83
N ILE A 87 26.95 -20.97 -20.56
CA ILE A 87 27.47 -19.67 -20.12
C ILE A 87 26.33 -18.68 -19.80
N TYR A 88 25.28 -18.66 -20.60
CA TYR A 88 24.13 -17.79 -20.37
C TYR A 88 23.06 -18.44 -19.48
N GLY A 89 22.76 -19.71 -19.67
CA GLY A 89 21.72 -20.42 -18.93
C GLY A 89 21.99 -20.52 -17.42
N PHE A 90 23.26 -20.73 -17.04
CA PHE A 90 23.64 -20.85 -15.64
C PHE A 90 23.44 -19.53 -14.87
N PRO A 91 24.00 -18.37 -15.28
CA PRO A 91 23.77 -17.12 -14.55
C PRO A 91 22.30 -16.70 -14.53
N ILE A 92 21.58 -16.85 -15.66
CA ILE A 92 20.15 -16.48 -15.73
C ILE A 92 19.33 -17.35 -14.77
N SER A 93 19.60 -18.67 -14.71
CA SER A 93 18.94 -19.56 -13.77
C SER A 93 19.27 -19.19 -12.32
N LEU A 94 20.53 -18.89 -12.02
CA LEU A 94 20.96 -18.52 -10.68
C LEU A 94 20.27 -17.23 -10.21
N ILE A 95 20.24 -16.20 -11.06
CA ILE A 95 19.54 -14.95 -10.80
C ILE A 95 18.03 -15.22 -10.65
N GLY A 96 17.44 -16.03 -11.54
CA GLY A 96 16.03 -16.42 -11.44
C GLY A 96 15.67 -17.10 -10.12
N PHE A 97 16.52 -18.01 -9.63
CA PHE A 97 16.35 -18.64 -8.30
C PHE A 97 16.48 -17.64 -7.18
N ALA A 98 17.49 -16.76 -7.22
CA ALA A 98 17.70 -15.74 -6.19
C ALA A 98 16.50 -14.79 -6.11
N LEU A 99 16.00 -14.31 -7.25
CA LEU A 99 14.80 -13.47 -7.31
C LEU A 99 13.57 -14.23 -6.82
N LYS A 100 13.38 -15.48 -7.25
CA LYS A 100 12.21 -16.28 -6.81
C LYS A 100 12.21 -16.56 -5.32
N TYR A 101 13.39 -16.75 -4.73
CA TYR A 101 13.54 -16.93 -3.28
C TYR A 101 13.23 -15.65 -2.50
N ALA A 102 13.66 -14.49 -3.03
CA ALA A 102 13.44 -13.18 -2.40
C ALA A 102 12.07 -12.57 -2.73
N GLU A 103 11.27 -13.24 -3.56
CA GLU A 103 10.00 -12.72 -4.07
C GLU A 103 8.92 -12.70 -3.01
N LEU A 104 8.31 -11.54 -2.82
CA LEU A 104 7.10 -11.36 -2.05
C LEU A 104 5.90 -11.25 -2.99
N LEU A 105 4.89 -12.07 -2.72
CA LEU A 105 3.68 -12.10 -3.53
C LEU A 105 2.89 -10.80 -3.36
N PRO A 106 2.34 -10.25 -4.45
CA PRO A 106 1.43 -9.12 -4.37
C PRO A 106 0.14 -9.53 -3.67
N LEU A 107 -0.46 -8.59 -2.96
CA LEU A 107 -1.82 -8.74 -2.47
C LEU A 107 -2.80 -8.32 -3.57
N GLU A 108 -3.89 -9.06 -3.69
CA GLU A 108 -5.00 -8.64 -4.54
C GLU A 108 -5.69 -7.44 -3.91
N CYS A 109 -5.93 -6.40 -4.70
CA CYS A 109 -6.67 -5.22 -4.28
C CYS A 109 -8.10 -5.30 -4.83
N GLU A 110 -9.07 -5.35 -3.94
CA GLU A 110 -10.49 -5.25 -4.31
C GLU A 110 -10.84 -3.78 -4.52
N SER A 111 -10.95 -3.33 -5.77
CA SER A 111 -11.30 -1.96 -6.11
C SER A 111 -12.78 -1.84 -6.42
N TYR A 112 -13.51 -1.09 -5.62
CA TYR A 112 -14.93 -0.81 -5.87
C TYR A 112 -15.07 0.37 -6.86
N GLU A 113 -16.06 0.28 -7.75
CA GLU A 113 -16.28 1.26 -8.84
C GLU A 113 -16.37 2.70 -8.32
N ASP A 114 -17.09 2.90 -7.22
CA ASP A 114 -17.24 4.23 -6.61
C ASP A 114 -15.90 4.82 -6.16
N ALA A 115 -15.02 3.99 -5.59
CA ALA A 115 -13.68 4.43 -5.16
C ALA A 115 -12.77 4.71 -6.35
N VAL A 116 -12.86 3.91 -7.41
CA VAL A 116 -12.07 4.09 -8.64
C VAL A 116 -12.40 5.44 -9.30
N ASN A 117 -13.67 5.82 -9.33
CA ASN A 117 -14.13 7.07 -9.94
C ASN A 117 -13.59 8.33 -9.23
N VAL A 118 -13.36 8.25 -7.92
CA VAL A 118 -12.85 9.39 -7.12
C VAL A 118 -11.35 9.28 -6.80
N ARG A 119 -10.71 8.19 -7.21
CA ARG A 119 -9.30 7.91 -6.90
C ARG A 119 -8.36 9.02 -7.37
N ASP A 120 -8.48 9.42 -8.63
CA ASP A 120 -7.56 10.37 -9.25
C ASP A 120 -7.69 11.77 -8.65
N ASP A 121 -8.90 12.12 -8.20
CA ASP A 121 -9.21 13.42 -7.63
C ASP A 121 -8.93 13.50 -6.11
N GLN A 122 -9.04 12.39 -5.40
CA GLN A 122 -9.02 12.39 -3.93
C GLN A 122 -7.90 11.57 -3.29
N SER A 123 -7.18 10.74 -4.06
CA SER A 123 -6.10 9.95 -3.50
C SER A 123 -4.89 10.80 -3.18
N THR A 124 -4.36 10.69 -1.98
CA THR A 124 -3.06 11.29 -1.65
C THR A 124 -1.92 10.50 -2.28
N ALA A 125 -0.79 11.16 -2.55
CA ALA A 125 0.41 10.51 -3.10
C ALA A 125 0.86 9.31 -2.23
N VAL A 126 0.71 9.41 -0.91
CA VAL A 126 1.09 8.35 0.04
C VAL A 126 0.14 7.15 -0.06
N LEU A 127 -1.17 7.38 -0.20
CA LEU A 127 -2.14 6.30 -0.39
C LEU A 127 -1.93 5.60 -1.73
N THR A 128 -1.68 6.36 -2.80
CA THR A 128 -1.35 5.81 -4.12
C THR A 128 -0.08 4.95 -4.07
N GLN A 129 0.96 5.44 -3.39
CA GLN A 129 2.20 4.68 -3.18
C GLN A 129 1.95 3.42 -2.37
N LEU A 130 1.23 3.50 -1.25
CA LEU A 130 0.87 2.35 -0.42
C LEU A 130 0.16 1.27 -1.24
N ARG A 131 -0.87 1.66 -2.01
CA ARG A 131 -1.58 0.74 -2.90
C ARG A 131 -0.63 0.05 -3.88
N ASN A 132 0.19 0.84 -4.57
CA ASN A 132 1.13 0.31 -5.56
C ASN A 132 2.16 -0.62 -4.91
N ASP A 133 2.65 -0.30 -3.72
CA ASP A 133 3.66 -1.10 -3.02
C ASP A 133 3.13 -2.45 -2.54
N VAL A 134 1.86 -2.55 -2.14
CA VAL A 134 1.28 -3.81 -1.67
C VAL A 134 0.75 -4.69 -2.80
N THR A 135 0.46 -4.13 -3.98
CA THR A 135 -0.11 -4.84 -5.14
C THR A 135 0.92 -5.29 -6.18
N ARG A 136 2.20 -4.98 -6.00
CA ARG A 136 3.29 -5.39 -6.89
C ARG A 136 4.13 -6.53 -6.32
N TYR A 137 4.82 -7.27 -7.21
CA TYR A 137 5.90 -8.14 -6.76
C TYR A 137 7.05 -7.32 -6.18
N ARG A 138 7.56 -7.73 -5.04
CA ARG A 138 8.68 -7.09 -4.34
C ARG A 138 9.79 -8.10 -4.14
N TYR A 139 11.03 -7.63 -4.19
CA TYR A 139 12.22 -8.45 -4.03
C TYR A 139 13.08 -7.86 -2.93
N GLY A 140 12.94 -8.37 -1.71
CA GLY A 140 13.69 -7.88 -0.56
C GLY A 140 13.24 -6.53 0.03
N ASP A 141 12.22 -5.89 -0.54
CA ASP A 141 11.63 -4.62 -0.08
C ASP A 141 10.65 -4.79 1.10
N GLU A 142 10.65 -5.95 1.72
CA GLU A 142 9.89 -6.19 2.95
C GLU A 142 10.26 -5.18 4.04
N GLN A 143 11.49 -4.66 3.99
CA GLN A 143 12.02 -3.71 4.94
C GLN A 143 11.16 -2.45 5.07
N HIS A 144 10.63 -1.87 4.00
CA HIS A 144 9.83 -0.64 4.08
C HIS A 144 8.49 -0.85 4.81
N LEU A 145 7.77 -1.92 4.49
CA LEU A 145 6.53 -2.23 5.21
C LEU A 145 6.84 -2.67 6.65
N GLU A 146 7.90 -3.43 6.87
CA GLU A 146 8.36 -3.81 8.20
C GLU A 146 8.81 -2.61 9.02
N GLU A 147 9.53 -1.68 8.43
CA GLU A 147 9.94 -0.43 9.07
C GLU A 147 8.72 0.44 9.44
N ALA A 148 7.76 0.59 8.53
CA ALA A 148 6.50 1.26 8.81
C ALA A 148 5.78 0.64 10.00
N MET A 149 5.62 -0.68 10.01
CA MET A 149 5.03 -1.43 11.12
C MET A 149 5.84 -1.28 12.41
N ASN A 150 7.18 -1.29 12.33
CA ASN A 150 8.04 -1.07 13.50
C ASN A 150 7.92 0.34 14.07
N ILE A 151 7.73 1.34 13.22
CA ILE A 151 7.53 2.75 13.63
C ILE A 151 6.16 2.90 14.30
N ILE A 152 5.10 2.38 13.71
CA ILE A 152 3.73 2.51 14.19
C ILE A 152 3.54 1.71 15.48
N PHE A 153 3.88 0.42 15.47
CA PHE A 153 3.61 -0.49 16.59
C PHE A 153 4.71 -0.52 17.65
N LYS A 154 5.90 0.02 17.37
CA LYS A 154 7.05 0.06 18.30
C LYS A 154 7.32 -1.29 18.98
N PHE A 155 7.45 -2.36 18.17
CA PHE A 155 7.61 -3.71 18.69
C PHE A 155 8.72 -3.82 19.75
N ASN A 156 8.40 -4.54 20.84
CA ASN A 156 9.27 -4.77 21.99
C ASN A 156 9.82 -3.47 22.68
N ARG A 157 9.14 -2.34 22.51
CA ARG A 157 9.46 -1.09 23.20
C ARG A 157 8.34 -0.72 24.18
N PRO A 158 8.61 0.11 25.20
CA PRO A 158 7.58 0.59 26.11
C PRO A 158 6.45 1.29 25.34
N GLY A 159 5.20 0.91 25.63
CA GLY A 159 4.01 1.43 24.94
C GLY A 159 3.81 0.92 23.52
N GLY A 160 4.45 -0.19 23.14
CA GLY A 160 4.30 -0.89 21.87
C GLY A 160 3.89 -2.34 22.04
N LEU A 161 3.63 -3.01 20.91
CA LEU A 161 3.25 -4.42 20.87
C LEU A 161 4.45 -5.36 21.04
N GLN A 162 4.17 -6.55 21.50
CA GLN A 162 5.17 -7.62 21.49
C GLN A 162 5.34 -8.13 20.05
N LYS A 163 6.56 -8.54 19.67
CA LYS A 163 6.83 -9.07 18.32
C LYS A 163 5.93 -10.27 17.93
N ARG A 164 5.50 -11.05 18.91
CA ARG A 164 4.58 -12.18 18.71
C ARG A 164 3.11 -11.77 18.44
N GLN A 165 2.76 -10.50 18.68
CA GLN A 165 1.45 -9.91 18.39
C GLN A 165 1.42 -9.21 17.05
N ARG A 166 2.51 -9.29 16.27
CA ARG A 166 2.64 -8.61 14.99
C ARG A 166 1.45 -8.93 14.08
N PRO A 167 0.68 -7.92 13.64
CA PRO A 167 -0.39 -8.12 12.70
C PRO A 167 0.18 -8.45 11.31
N LYS A 168 -0.55 -9.28 10.56
CA LYS A 168 -0.22 -9.64 9.19
C LYS A 168 -1.21 -9.00 8.24
N LEU A 169 -0.72 -8.27 7.25
CA LEU A 169 -1.56 -7.75 6.18
C LEU A 169 -1.99 -8.90 5.26
N VAL A 170 -3.30 -9.14 5.14
CA VAL A 170 -3.87 -10.26 4.37
C VAL A 170 -4.73 -9.80 3.20
N GLY A 171 -5.16 -8.54 3.17
CA GLY A 171 -5.96 -8.00 2.08
C GLY A 171 -5.91 -6.48 2.03
N VAL A 172 -6.20 -5.96 0.86
CA VAL A 172 -6.31 -4.52 0.60
C VAL A 172 -7.54 -4.28 -0.24
N SER A 173 -8.30 -3.24 0.06
CA SER A 173 -9.39 -2.80 -0.79
C SER A 173 -9.48 -1.28 -0.89
N GLU A 174 -9.96 -0.80 -2.04
CA GLU A 174 -10.26 0.60 -2.28
C GLU A 174 -11.77 0.79 -2.16
N GLN A 175 -12.18 1.69 -1.30
CA GLN A 175 -13.60 1.92 -1.00
C GLN A 175 -13.87 3.41 -0.88
N MET A 176 -15.15 3.77 -1.03
CA MET A 176 -15.60 5.12 -0.70
C MET A 176 -16.20 5.11 0.71
N VAL A 177 -15.65 5.93 1.60
CA VAL A 177 -16.09 6.08 2.98
C VAL A 177 -16.45 7.54 3.24
N ASN A 178 -17.66 7.79 3.69
CA ASN A 178 -18.19 9.16 3.90
C ASN A 178 -18.04 10.07 2.65
N GLY A 179 -18.23 9.50 1.45
CA GLY A 179 -18.07 10.22 0.18
C GLY A 179 -16.62 10.51 -0.21
N ARG A 180 -15.62 9.92 0.48
CA ARG A 180 -14.20 10.14 0.26
C ARG A 180 -13.48 8.86 -0.11
N TYR A 181 -12.40 8.99 -0.88
CA TYR A 181 -11.52 7.87 -1.19
C TYR A 181 -10.87 7.31 0.07
N ALA A 182 -10.87 6.01 0.21
CA ALA A 182 -10.24 5.30 1.32
C ALA A 182 -9.57 4.00 0.87
N ILE A 183 -8.43 3.70 1.48
CA ILE A 183 -7.78 2.39 1.39
C ILE A 183 -8.04 1.64 2.69
N VAL A 184 -8.52 0.42 2.57
CA VAL A 184 -8.79 -0.48 3.69
C VAL A 184 -7.73 -1.57 3.70
N LEU A 185 -6.99 -1.65 4.79
CA LEU A 185 -6.00 -2.68 5.05
C LEU A 185 -6.61 -3.74 5.98
N THR A 186 -6.78 -4.96 5.49
CA THR A 186 -7.26 -6.07 6.30
C THR A 186 -6.08 -6.74 7.00
N MET A 187 -6.07 -6.67 8.32
CA MET A 187 -5.00 -7.17 9.19
C MET A 187 -5.47 -8.39 9.96
N GLU A 188 -4.78 -9.51 9.84
CA GLU A 188 -4.93 -10.65 10.74
C GLU A 188 -4.14 -10.39 12.03
N SER A 189 -4.84 -10.34 13.17
CA SER A 189 -4.27 -9.91 14.45
C SER A 189 -5.00 -10.53 15.66
N PRO A 190 -4.95 -11.86 15.83
CA PRO A 190 -5.75 -12.56 16.84
C PRO A 190 -5.37 -12.22 18.30
N LYS A 191 -4.32 -11.42 18.49
CA LYS A 191 -3.77 -11.09 19.82
C LYS A 191 -3.80 -9.59 20.13
N ILE A 192 -4.46 -8.79 19.30
CA ILE A 192 -4.59 -7.35 19.49
C ILE A 192 -6.05 -7.05 19.80
N THR A 193 -6.29 -6.35 20.90
CA THR A 193 -7.65 -5.92 21.28
C THR A 193 -8.07 -4.68 20.52
N LYS A 194 -9.38 -4.39 20.54
CA LYS A 194 -9.92 -3.19 19.90
C LYS A 194 -9.33 -1.91 20.50
N GLU A 195 -9.19 -1.86 21.82
CA GLU A 195 -8.63 -0.71 22.53
C GLU A 195 -7.16 -0.48 22.15
N GLU A 196 -6.39 -1.55 21.93
CA GLU A 196 -5.03 -1.44 21.45
C GLU A 196 -4.99 -0.90 20.01
N TRP A 197 -5.91 -1.35 19.14
CA TRP A 197 -6.04 -0.81 17.78
C TRP A 197 -6.39 0.68 17.80
N ASP A 198 -7.37 1.08 18.59
CA ASP A 198 -7.79 2.48 18.72
C ASP A 198 -6.62 3.36 19.17
N GLY A 199 -5.78 2.88 20.07
CA GLY A 199 -4.57 3.57 20.52
C GLY A 199 -3.48 3.74 19.44
N PHE A 200 -3.54 2.97 18.35
CA PHE A 200 -2.60 3.11 17.23
C PHE A 200 -3.10 4.02 16.12
N MET A 201 -4.40 4.31 16.03
CA MET A 201 -4.97 5.06 14.89
C MET A 201 -4.38 6.46 14.75
N GLY A 202 -4.10 7.15 15.84
CA GLY A 202 -3.40 8.44 15.78
C GLY A 202 -1.98 8.35 15.22
N LYS A 203 -1.30 7.20 15.40
CA LYS A 203 0.02 6.97 14.80
C LYS A 203 -0.09 6.63 13.32
N PHE A 204 -1.13 5.89 12.92
CA PHE A 204 -1.43 5.63 11.51
C PHE A 204 -1.73 6.93 10.77
N SER A 205 -2.64 7.75 11.26
CA SER A 205 -2.95 9.04 10.65
C SER A 205 -1.72 9.93 10.52
N LYS A 206 -0.89 10.00 11.57
CA LYS A 206 0.35 10.79 11.55
C LYS A 206 1.40 10.22 10.58
N PHE A 207 1.48 8.89 10.44
CA PHE A 207 2.44 8.22 9.56
C PHE A 207 2.08 8.41 8.09
N PHE A 208 0.81 8.22 7.74
CA PHE A 208 0.34 8.34 6.35
C PHE A 208 0.08 9.78 5.89
N GLY A 209 0.24 10.74 6.79
CA GLY A 209 0.32 12.15 6.41
C GLY A 209 -0.83 13.02 6.92
N PRO A 210 -0.70 14.34 6.70
CA PRO A 210 -1.62 15.33 7.28
C PRO A 210 -3.06 15.21 6.74
N ASN A 211 -3.23 14.64 5.54
CA ASN A 211 -4.52 14.55 4.85
C ASN A 211 -5.09 13.12 4.86
N VAL A 212 -4.69 12.30 5.83
CA VAL A 212 -5.19 10.93 5.98
C VAL A 212 -5.67 10.71 7.41
N ASP A 213 -6.93 10.33 7.55
CA ASP A 213 -7.49 9.87 8.81
C ASP A 213 -7.49 8.35 8.86
N ALA A 214 -7.22 7.79 10.02
CA ALA A 214 -7.19 6.35 10.23
C ALA A 214 -8.29 5.92 11.20
N VAL A 215 -9.01 4.86 10.86
CA VAL A 215 -10.05 4.25 11.68
C VAL A 215 -9.84 2.75 11.73
N ALA A 216 -9.96 2.17 12.93
CA ALA A 216 -9.94 0.72 13.11
C ALA A 216 -11.35 0.17 13.27
N LEU A 217 -11.69 -0.84 12.49
CA LEU A 217 -12.91 -1.63 12.63
C LEU A 217 -12.55 -3.10 12.83
N GLU A 218 -13.24 -3.75 13.74
CA GLU A 218 -13.17 -5.21 13.87
C GLU A 218 -14.12 -5.84 12.83
N LYS A 219 -13.58 -6.66 11.94
CA LYS A 219 -14.35 -7.35 10.90
C LYS A 219 -14.86 -8.70 11.40
N SER A 220 -14.00 -9.43 12.09
CA SER A 220 -14.28 -10.73 12.69
C SER A 220 -13.28 -10.99 13.81
N GLU A 221 -13.48 -12.06 14.58
CA GLU A 221 -12.56 -12.44 15.63
C GLU A 221 -11.11 -12.57 15.11
N GLY A 222 -10.22 -11.74 15.61
CA GLY A 222 -8.81 -11.71 15.20
C GLY A 222 -8.50 -11.05 13.86
N VAL A 223 -9.48 -10.40 13.22
CA VAL A 223 -9.27 -9.65 11.96
C VAL A 223 -9.75 -8.22 12.13
N ALA A 224 -8.85 -7.29 11.95
CA ALA A 224 -9.14 -5.85 11.97
C ALA A 224 -9.01 -5.23 10.57
N GLU A 225 -9.88 -4.29 10.27
CA GLU A 225 -9.78 -3.43 9.09
C GLU A 225 -9.30 -2.04 9.51
N ILE A 226 -8.17 -1.63 8.95
CA ILE A 226 -7.63 -0.28 9.13
C ILE A 226 -8.02 0.52 7.90
N ILE A 227 -8.89 1.49 8.11
CA ILE A 227 -9.42 2.35 7.04
C ILE A 227 -8.64 3.64 7.04
N LEU A 228 -7.95 3.92 5.94
CA LEU A 228 -7.20 5.15 5.70
C LEU A 228 -8.01 6.03 4.76
N ILE A 229 -8.64 7.05 5.31
CA ILE A 229 -9.57 7.95 4.59
C ILE A 229 -8.81 9.19 4.16
N SER A 230 -8.87 9.53 2.89
CA SER A 230 -8.35 10.81 2.38
C SER A 230 -9.24 11.96 2.84
N ASN A 231 -8.66 12.98 3.45
CA ASN A 231 -9.41 14.14 3.95
C ASN A 231 -9.77 15.17 2.89
N GLY A 232 -9.36 14.96 1.62
CA GLY A 232 -9.70 15.86 0.52
C GLY A 232 -9.25 17.31 0.76
N GLY A 233 -8.14 17.52 1.46
CA GLY A 233 -7.57 18.87 1.56
C GLY A 233 -7.19 19.40 0.19
N ASP A 234 -7.15 20.71 0.03
CA ASP A 234 -6.76 21.40 -1.23
C ASP A 234 -5.35 21.04 -1.73
N ASP A 235 -4.59 20.27 -0.93
CA ASP A 235 -3.24 19.75 -1.21
C ASP A 235 -3.23 18.27 -1.62
N LEU A 236 -4.11 17.84 -2.51
CA LEU A 236 -4.13 16.48 -3.07
C LEU A 236 -2.92 16.18 -3.98
N GLY A 237 -2.14 17.15 -4.30
CA GLY A 237 -0.94 17.01 -5.12
C GLY A 237 0.30 17.45 -4.37
N GLY A 238 1.09 16.55 -3.82
CA GLY A 238 2.43 16.85 -3.33
C GLY A 238 2.57 18.01 -2.33
N PRO A 239 3.77 18.37 -1.95
CA PRO A 239 3.99 19.58 -1.16
C PRO A 239 3.45 20.77 -1.96
N GLY A 240 2.49 21.53 -1.35
CA GLY A 240 1.86 22.67 -1.99
C GLY A 240 2.89 23.56 -2.69
N ASP A 241 2.45 24.36 -3.66
CA ASP A 241 3.32 25.27 -4.46
C ASP A 241 4.28 26.10 -3.60
N ASP A 242 4.00 26.24 -2.30
CA ASP A 242 4.83 26.92 -1.30
C ASP A 242 5.92 26.04 -0.68
N MET A 243 6.00 24.75 -1.00
CA MET A 243 7.03 23.86 -0.46
C MET A 243 8.06 23.49 -1.51
N GLU A 244 9.32 23.70 -1.18
CA GLU A 244 10.46 23.21 -1.94
C GLU A 244 10.82 21.80 -1.51
N VAL A 245 10.92 20.88 -2.48
CA VAL A 245 11.36 19.51 -2.26
C VAL A 245 12.88 19.50 -2.19
N LEU A 246 13.43 19.24 -1.02
CA LEU A 246 14.86 19.09 -0.83
C LEU A 246 15.27 17.61 -0.99
N PRO A 247 16.47 17.36 -1.54
CA PRO A 247 16.99 16.01 -1.64
C PRO A 247 17.11 15.37 -0.23
N PRO A 248 16.97 14.05 -0.13
CA PRO A 248 17.16 13.35 1.14
C PRO A 248 18.58 13.57 1.68
N LEU A 249 18.72 13.63 3.01
CA LEU A 249 20.02 13.78 3.66
C LEU A 249 20.97 12.59 3.41
N MET A 250 20.40 11.42 3.16
CA MET A 250 21.12 10.19 2.84
C MET A 250 20.33 9.37 1.83
N PRO A 251 21.02 8.55 0.99
CA PRO A 251 20.34 7.62 0.10
C PRO A 251 19.40 6.68 0.88
N GLY A 252 18.16 6.55 0.44
CA GLY A 252 17.14 5.69 1.07
C GLY A 252 16.23 6.41 2.08
N LEU A 253 16.46 7.68 2.40
CA LEU A 253 15.52 8.49 3.17
C LEU A 253 14.48 9.16 2.23
N PRO A 254 13.26 9.44 2.74
CA PRO A 254 12.27 10.21 1.99
C PRO A 254 12.77 11.64 1.72
N ALA A 255 12.29 12.24 0.63
CA ALA A 255 12.53 13.65 0.33
C ALA A 255 12.07 14.53 1.50
N ARG A 256 12.79 15.61 1.74
CA ARG A 256 12.43 16.61 2.76
C ARG A 256 11.66 17.74 2.10
N TYR A 257 10.73 18.32 2.84
CA TYR A 257 9.95 19.46 2.40
C TYR A 257 10.29 20.67 3.25
N GLN A 258 10.60 21.78 2.61
CA GLN A 258 10.86 23.05 3.27
C GLN A 258 9.92 24.11 2.69
N LYS A 259 9.31 24.93 3.55
CA LYS A 259 8.47 26.04 3.08
C LYS A 259 9.35 27.04 2.32
N ARG A 260 8.97 27.38 1.09
CA ARG A 260 9.67 28.38 0.28
C ARG A 260 9.61 29.70 1.04
N GLY A 261 10.77 30.19 1.48
CA GLY A 261 10.85 31.45 2.21
C GLY A 261 10.35 32.58 1.34
N THR A 262 9.38 33.32 1.85
CA THR A 262 9.04 34.63 1.30
C THR A 262 10.27 35.53 1.50
N ALA A 263 10.93 35.84 0.39
CA ALA A 263 12.00 36.85 0.34
C ALA A 263 11.44 38.25 0.55
#